data_8228970ab4396585e872324805ffae62
#
_entry.id   8228970ab4396585e872324805ffae62
#
_cell.length_a   1.000
_cell.length_b   1.000
_cell.length_c   1.000
_cell.angle_alpha   90.00
_cell.angle_beta   90.00
_cell.angle_gamma   90.00
#
_symmetry.space_group_name_H-M   'P 1'
#
loop_
_entity.id
_entity.type
_entity.pdbx_description
1 polymer ?
#
loop_
_entity_poly.entity_id
_entity_poly.type
_entity_poly.pdbx_seq_one_letter_code
_entity_poly.pdbx_strand_id
1 'polypeptide(L)'
;IGDWSSDVCSSDLWAASDVGWVVGHSYIIYAPLFKGCTTILFEGKPVGTPDAGVFWRVIAEHKVKTMFTAPTAFRAIKREDPKAELMKKYDLSNFKALFLAGERLDPDTLHWAENSLGIPVIDHWWQTETGWAICANAIGIHQFPVKEGSPTKPAPGWNVQVVDAGNQPVAAGEIGALV
;
A
#
# COMPACT_ATOMS: atom_id res chain seq x y z
N ILE A 1 14.37 18.78 17.16
CA ILE A 1 13.97 17.57 17.93
C ILE A 1 12.49 17.76 18.16
N GLY A 2 11.63 17.08 17.37
CA GLY A 2 10.19 17.18 17.51
C GLY A 2 9.74 16.62 18.87
N ASP A 3 8.70 17.23 19.41
CA ASP A 3 8.07 16.79 20.65
C ASP A 3 7.44 15.39 20.46
N TRP A 4 8.11 14.39 21.00
CA TRP A 4 7.69 12.99 20.96
C TRP A 4 6.52 12.70 21.91
N SER A 5 6.12 13.66 22.73
CA SER A 5 5.13 13.44 23.80
C SER A 5 3.68 13.48 23.32
N SER A 6 3.40 14.12 22.19
CA SER A 6 2.01 14.32 21.70
C SER A 6 1.49 13.23 20.76
N ASP A 7 2.37 12.36 20.21
CA ASP A 7 2.03 11.35 19.21
C ASP A 7 2.10 9.88 19.72
N VAL A 8 2.18 9.67 21.01
CA VAL A 8 2.39 8.36 21.66
C VAL A 8 1.31 7.31 21.34
N CYS A 9 0.21 7.71 20.67
CA CYS A 9 -0.92 6.82 20.38
C CYS A 9 -1.21 6.64 18.88
N SER A 10 -0.38 7.15 17.96
CA SER A 10 -0.61 6.97 16.52
C SER A 10 0.44 6.09 15.88
N SER A 11 0.02 5.09 15.09
CA SER A 11 0.91 4.24 14.32
C SER A 11 1.10 4.82 12.93
N ASP A 12 2.34 5.12 12.55
CA ASP A 12 2.63 5.76 11.27
C ASP A 12 2.44 4.80 10.10
N LEU A 13 2.87 3.54 10.26
CA LEU A 13 2.80 2.54 9.21
C LEU A 13 2.32 1.19 9.74
N TRP A 14 1.35 0.64 9.05
CA TRP A 14 0.97 -0.76 9.19
C TRP A 14 1.14 -1.50 7.88
N ALA A 15 2.15 -2.36 7.81
CA ALA A 15 2.29 -3.31 6.71
C ALA A 15 1.57 -4.62 7.10
N ALA A 16 0.30 -4.73 6.67
CA ALA A 16 -0.52 -5.92 6.89
C ALA A 16 -0.16 -7.01 5.88
N SER A 17 0.97 -7.65 6.10
CA SER A 17 1.54 -8.67 5.24
C SER A 17 2.27 -9.73 6.07
N ASP A 18 2.71 -10.81 5.42
CA ASP A 18 3.41 -11.90 6.07
C ASP A 18 4.85 -11.50 6.42
N VAL A 19 5.22 -11.63 7.69
CA VAL A 19 6.57 -11.32 8.19
C VAL A 19 7.64 -12.29 7.65
N GLY A 20 7.24 -13.45 7.15
CA GLY A 20 8.15 -14.45 6.55
C GLY A 20 8.65 -14.09 5.15
N TRP A 21 8.07 -13.06 4.52
CA TRP A 21 8.53 -12.53 3.24
C TRP A 21 9.44 -11.32 3.41
N VAL A 22 10.09 -10.89 2.31
CA VAL A 22 10.94 -9.69 2.33
C VAL A 22 10.21 -8.44 2.81
N VAL A 23 8.89 -8.36 2.63
CA VAL A 23 8.05 -7.27 3.15
C VAL A 23 8.14 -7.15 4.68
N GLY A 24 8.30 -8.26 5.38
CA GLY A 24 8.54 -8.27 6.83
C GLY A 24 9.82 -7.52 7.19
N HIS A 25 10.88 -7.72 6.43
CA HIS A 25 12.14 -7.01 6.61
C HIS A 25 12.01 -5.53 6.19
N SER A 26 11.53 -5.27 4.98
CA SER A 26 11.51 -3.91 4.41
C SER A 26 10.48 -3.01 5.08
N TYR A 27 9.22 -3.42 5.17
CA TYR A 27 8.11 -2.53 5.52
C TYR A 27 7.51 -2.76 6.90
N ILE A 28 7.76 -3.91 7.55
CA ILE A 28 7.30 -4.15 8.92
C ILE A 28 8.38 -3.76 9.93
N ILE A 29 9.66 -4.10 9.66
CA ILE A 29 10.73 -3.93 10.65
C ILE A 29 11.66 -2.78 10.27
N TYR A 30 12.46 -2.91 9.20
CA TYR A 30 13.60 -2.02 9.01
C TYR A 30 13.22 -0.60 8.61
N ALA A 31 12.43 -0.41 7.56
CA ALA A 31 12.10 0.93 7.08
C ALA A 31 11.39 1.79 8.13
N PRO A 32 10.30 1.32 8.80
CA PRO A 32 9.65 2.14 9.81
C PRO A 32 10.56 2.43 11.00
N LEU A 33 11.33 1.46 11.49
CA LEU A 33 12.21 1.67 12.63
C LEU A 33 13.39 2.60 12.31
N PHE A 34 14.01 2.48 11.12
CA PHE A 34 15.04 3.42 10.67
C PHE A 34 14.51 4.84 10.50
N LYS A 35 13.26 4.97 10.10
CA LYS A 35 12.60 6.27 10.00
C LYS A 35 12.19 6.83 11.37
N GLY A 36 12.20 6.02 12.42
CA GLY A 36 11.68 6.39 13.73
C GLY A 36 10.14 6.39 13.80
N CYS A 37 9.51 5.61 12.93
CA CYS A 37 8.06 5.46 12.89
C CYS A 37 7.58 4.36 13.84
N THR A 38 6.37 4.51 14.35
CA THR A 38 5.65 3.42 15.00
C THR A 38 5.11 2.47 13.94
N THR A 39 5.30 1.17 14.14
CA THR A 39 4.80 0.11 13.26
C THR A 39 3.92 -0.87 14.02
N ILE A 40 3.03 -1.56 13.31
CA ILE A 40 2.16 -2.58 13.89
C ILE A 40 2.61 -3.96 13.40
N LEU A 41 2.83 -4.88 14.34
CA LEU A 41 2.93 -6.30 14.07
C LEU A 41 1.58 -6.95 14.41
N PHE A 42 0.92 -7.46 13.38
CA PHE A 42 -0.45 -7.96 13.48
C PHE A 42 -0.52 -9.45 13.17
N GLU A 43 -1.10 -10.21 14.08
CA GLU A 43 -1.45 -11.62 13.87
C GLU A 43 -2.93 -11.73 13.55
N GLY A 44 -3.26 -11.93 12.27
CA GLY A 44 -4.66 -12.04 11.82
C GLY A 44 -4.79 -12.08 10.31
N LYS A 45 -6.03 -12.10 9.86
CA LYS A 45 -6.42 -12.14 8.44
C LYS A 45 -7.32 -10.97 8.10
N PRO A 46 -7.40 -10.55 6.82
CA PRO A 46 -8.27 -9.44 6.40
C PRO A 46 -9.76 -9.72 6.56
N VAL A 47 -10.13 -11.01 6.62
CA VAL A 47 -11.52 -11.47 6.77
C VAL A 47 -11.58 -12.68 7.72
N GLY A 48 -12.74 -12.91 8.33
CA GLY A 48 -13.04 -14.13 9.06
C GLY A 48 -12.82 -14.10 10.58
N THR A 49 -12.22 -13.05 11.17
CA THR A 49 -12.06 -13.00 12.64
C THR A 49 -11.99 -11.57 13.16
N PRO A 50 -13.05 -11.04 13.74
CA PRO A 50 -14.40 -11.64 13.81
C PRO A 50 -15.15 -11.55 12.48
N ASP A 51 -14.86 -10.56 11.63
CA ASP A 51 -15.49 -10.27 10.36
C ASP A 51 -14.55 -9.50 9.42
N ALA A 52 -15.05 -9.04 8.28
CA ALA A 52 -14.27 -8.24 7.31
C ALA A 52 -13.97 -6.80 7.78
N GLY A 53 -14.40 -6.41 8.95
CA GLY A 53 -14.10 -5.11 9.57
C GLY A 53 -12.81 -5.07 10.38
N VAL A 54 -12.09 -6.19 10.50
CA VAL A 54 -10.90 -6.28 11.36
C VAL A 54 -9.82 -5.28 10.98
N PHE A 55 -9.57 -5.03 9.69
CA PHE A 55 -8.59 -4.04 9.25
C PHE A 55 -8.99 -2.62 9.65
N TRP A 56 -10.26 -2.29 9.51
CA TRP A 56 -10.80 -0.99 9.90
C TRP A 56 -10.69 -0.76 11.40
N ARG A 57 -10.94 -1.81 12.19
CA ARG A 57 -10.75 -1.77 13.64
C ARG A 57 -9.30 -1.47 14.02
N VAL A 58 -8.34 -2.20 13.45
CA VAL A 58 -6.90 -1.99 13.73
C VAL A 58 -6.46 -0.58 13.33
N ILE A 59 -6.89 -0.10 12.15
CA ILE A 59 -6.59 1.27 11.70
C ILE A 59 -7.12 2.30 12.69
N ALA A 60 -8.36 2.14 13.16
CA ALA A 60 -9.00 3.08 14.09
C ALA A 60 -8.35 3.03 15.49
N GLU A 61 -8.21 1.84 16.08
CA GLU A 61 -7.67 1.64 17.43
C GLU A 61 -6.24 2.17 17.56
N HIS A 62 -5.42 1.96 16.53
CA HIS A 62 -4.01 2.37 16.53
C HIS A 62 -3.75 3.68 15.77
N LYS A 63 -4.80 4.35 15.27
CA LYS A 63 -4.71 5.62 14.52
C LYS A 63 -3.70 5.55 13.37
N VAL A 64 -3.74 4.46 12.60
CA VAL A 64 -2.82 4.20 11.49
C VAL A 64 -2.91 5.32 10.46
N LYS A 65 -1.75 5.86 10.06
CA LYS A 65 -1.65 6.91 9.02
C LYS A 65 -1.52 6.31 7.63
N THR A 66 -0.71 5.28 7.50
CA THR A 66 -0.41 4.64 6.20
C THR A 66 -0.50 3.13 6.33
N MET A 67 -1.15 2.48 5.38
CA MET A 67 -1.22 1.04 5.30
C MET A 67 -0.57 0.53 4.02
N PHE A 68 0.15 -0.59 4.13
CA PHE A 68 0.68 -1.36 3.02
C PHE A 68 0.15 -2.79 3.10
N THR A 69 -0.46 -3.30 2.03
CA THR A 69 -0.96 -4.67 1.98
C THR A 69 -1.08 -5.15 0.53
N ALA A 70 -1.66 -6.34 0.31
CA ALA A 70 -1.89 -6.89 -1.01
C ALA A 70 -3.30 -6.59 -1.55
N PRO A 71 -3.49 -6.41 -2.87
CA PRO A 71 -4.82 -6.30 -3.49
C PRO A 71 -5.76 -7.45 -3.15
N THR A 72 -5.24 -8.68 -3.00
CA THR A 72 -6.03 -9.85 -2.55
C THR A 72 -6.72 -9.62 -1.21
N ALA A 73 -6.11 -8.92 -0.27
CA ALA A 73 -6.73 -8.59 1.01
C ALA A 73 -7.96 -7.70 0.82
N PHE A 74 -7.82 -6.67 -0.02
CA PHE A 74 -8.91 -5.74 -0.32
C PHE A 74 -10.02 -6.39 -1.15
N ARG A 75 -9.68 -7.27 -2.11
CA ARG A 75 -10.69 -8.08 -2.82
C ARG A 75 -11.46 -8.99 -1.88
N ALA A 76 -10.80 -9.59 -0.90
CA ALA A 76 -11.47 -10.43 0.09
C ALA A 76 -12.42 -9.60 0.97
N ILE A 77 -12.00 -8.44 1.45
CA ILE A 77 -12.85 -7.52 2.23
C ILE A 77 -14.05 -7.06 1.40
N LYS A 78 -13.82 -6.60 0.16
CA LYS A 78 -14.87 -6.16 -0.76
C LYS A 78 -15.89 -7.25 -1.03
N ARG A 79 -15.47 -8.50 -1.18
CA ARG A 79 -16.38 -9.63 -1.41
C ARG A 79 -17.31 -9.85 -0.22
N GLU A 80 -16.81 -9.73 1.01
CA GLU A 80 -17.60 -9.94 2.23
C GLU A 80 -18.43 -8.69 2.61
N ASP A 81 -17.91 -7.49 2.31
CA ASP A 81 -18.56 -6.21 2.62
C ASP A 81 -18.52 -5.25 1.40
N PRO A 82 -19.25 -5.57 0.32
CA PRO A 82 -19.17 -4.79 -0.93
C PRO A 82 -19.63 -3.34 -0.79
N LYS A 83 -20.42 -3.01 0.22
CA LYS A 83 -20.90 -1.64 0.51
C LYS A 83 -20.08 -0.92 1.56
N ALA A 84 -19.01 -1.55 2.06
CA ALA A 84 -18.15 -1.03 3.11
C ALA A 84 -18.92 -0.60 4.39
N GLU A 85 -19.98 -1.35 4.75
CA GLU A 85 -20.81 -1.04 5.93
C GLU A 85 -20.07 -1.28 7.25
N LEU A 86 -19.18 -2.28 7.27
CA LEU A 86 -18.37 -2.54 8.45
C LEU A 86 -17.35 -1.43 8.68
N MET A 87 -16.81 -0.84 7.60
CA MET A 87 -15.87 0.28 7.67
C MET A 87 -16.49 1.51 8.37
N LYS A 88 -17.76 1.79 8.13
CA LYS A 88 -18.47 2.94 8.70
C LYS A 88 -18.60 2.92 10.22
N LYS A 89 -18.31 1.77 10.86
CA LYS A 89 -18.33 1.61 12.32
C LYS A 89 -17.08 2.17 13.01
N TYR A 90 -16.06 2.56 12.25
CA TYR A 90 -14.75 2.92 12.78
C TYR A 90 -14.33 4.33 12.35
N ASP A 91 -13.64 5.04 13.23
CA ASP A 91 -13.04 6.34 12.92
C ASP A 91 -11.72 6.15 12.16
N LEU A 92 -11.72 6.42 10.86
CA LEU A 92 -10.56 6.33 10.00
C LEU A 92 -9.95 7.71 9.67
N SER A 93 -10.25 8.76 10.41
CA SER A 93 -9.83 10.13 10.13
C SER A 93 -8.31 10.33 10.07
N ASN A 94 -7.55 9.48 10.78
CA ASN A 94 -6.08 9.48 10.73
C ASN A 94 -5.51 8.77 9.51
N PHE A 95 -6.28 7.92 8.83
CA PHE A 95 -5.81 7.14 7.70
C PHE A 95 -5.66 8.01 6.46
N LYS A 96 -4.45 8.11 5.90
CA LYS A 96 -4.10 9.09 4.86
C LYS A 96 -3.72 8.48 3.52
N ALA A 97 -3.22 7.24 3.51
CA ALA A 97 -2.80 6.57 2.28
C ALA A 97 -2.83 5.05 2.40
N LEU A 98 -3.22 4.40 1.32
CA LEU A 98 -3.18 2.95 1.16
C LEU A 98 -2.25 2.60 0.01
N PHE A 99 -1.26 1.74 0.27
CA PHE A 99 -0.37 1.16 -0.75
C PHE A 99 -0.71 -0.31 -0.93
N LEU A 100 -0.93 -0.72 -2.18
CA LEU A 100 -1.26 -2.09 -2.54
C LEU A 100 -0.18 -2.66 -3.45
N ALA A 101 0.40 -3.80 -3.10
CA ALA A 101 1.49 -4.42 -3.82
C ALA A 101 1.45 -5.96 -3.75
N GLY A 102 2.30 -6.61 -4.57
CA GLY A 102 2.45 -8.07 -4.61
C GLY A 102 1.74 -8.71 -5.79
N GLU A 103 0.79 -8.01 -6.39
CA GLU A 103 0.10 -8.37 -7.64
C GLU A 103 -0.48 -7.10 -8.27
N ARG A 104 -0.95 -7.21 -9.49
CA ARG A 104 -1.60 -6.08 -10.17
C ARG A 104 -2.85 -5.65 -9.42
N LEU A 105 -2.96 -4.37 -9.16
CA LEU A 105 -4.18 -3.76 -8.65
C LEU A 105 -5.19 -3.59 -9.81
N ASP A 106 -6.28 -4.33 -9.74
CA ASP A 106 -7.33 -4.22 -10.74
C ASP A 106 -8.18 -2.95 -10.52
N PRO A 107 -8.70 -2.33 -11.62
CA PRO A 107 -9.46 -1.09 -11.54
C PRO A 107 -10.68 -1.16 -10.63
N ASP A 108 -11.37 -2.28 -10.59
CA ASP A 108 -12.58 -2.46 -9.81
C ASP A 108 -12.29 -2.45 -8.29
N THR A 109 -11.19 -3.06 -7.86
CA THR A 109 -10.72 -2.99 -6.48
C THR A 109 -10.19 -1.59 -6.13
N LEU A 110 -9.45 -0.96 -7.04
CA LEU A 110 -8.95 0.41 -6.87
C LEU A 110 -10.11 1.37 -6.62
N HIS A 111 -11.10 1.41 -7.52
CA HIS A 111 -12.24 2.32 -7.39
C HIS A 111 -13.09 2.06 -6.14
N TRP A 112 -13.29 0.79 -5.80
CA TRP A 112 -14.01 0.46 -4.58
C TRP A 112 -13.28 1.00 -3.34
N ALA A 113 -11.96 0.82 -3.27
CA ALA A 113 -11.16 1.30 -2.15
C ALA A 113 -11.12 2.83 -2.08
N GLU A 114 -10.88 3.52 -3.21
CA GLU A 114 -10.87 4.99 -3.27
C GLU A 114 -12.23 5.60 -2.90
N ASN A 115 -13.31 5.08 -3.47
CA ASN A 115 -14.66 5.57 -3.19
C ASN A 115 -15.09 5.33 -1.75
N SER A 116 -14.65 4.22 -1.15
CA SER A 116 -15.01 3.87 0.23
C SER A 116 -14.18 4.65 1.26
N LEU A 117 -12.89 4.84 0.99
CA LEU A 117 -11.95 5.45 1.94
C LEU A 117 -11.79 6.95 1.77
N GLY A 118 -11.98 7.48 0.57
CA GLY A 118 -11.77 8.91 0.27
C GLY A 118 -10.31 9.37 0.38
N ILE A 119 -9.35 8.45 0.24
CA ILE A 119 -7.91 8.70 0.33
C ILE A 119 -7.19 8.13 -0.90
N PRO A 120 -5.94 8.55 -1.19
CA PRO A 120 -5.14 7.95 -2.26
C PRO A 120 -4.93 6.45 -2.04
N VAL A 121 -5.22 5.65 -3.09
CA VAL A 121 -4.92 4.22 -3.17
C VAL A 121 -3.86 4.02 -4.23
N ILE A 122 -2.69 3.55 -3.84
CA ILE A 122 -1.49 3.56 -4.65
C ILE A 122 -1.14 2.13 -5.06
N ASP A 123 -1.14 1.88 -6.37
CA ASP A 123 -0.53 0.68 -6.94
C ASP A 123 1.01 0.81 -6.82
N HIS A 124 1.65 -0.22 -6.26
CA HIS A 124 3.03 -0.16 -5.84
C HIS A 124 3.72 -1.42 -6.34
N TRP A 125 4.58 -1.30 -7.34
CA TRP A 125 5.29 -2.43 -7.91
C TRP A 125 6.70 -2.57 -7.36
N TRP A 126 7.01 -3.76 -6.90
CA TRP A 126 8.31 -4.17 -6.39
C TRP A 126 8.50 -5.68 -6.54
N GLN A 127 9.68 -6.15 -6.20
CA GLN A 127 10.01 -7.58 -6.16
C GLN A 127 10.80 -7.90 -4.90
N THR A 128 10.84 -9.17 -4.52
CA THR A 128 11.66 -9.66 -3.41
C THR A 128 13.13 -9.27 -3.59
N GLU A 129 13.64 -9.41 -4.81
CA GLU A 129 15.01 -9.14 -5.20
C GLU A 129 15.38 -7.65 -5.12
N THR A 130 14.42 -6.76 -5.22
CA THR A 130 14.65 -5.32 -5.13
C THR A 130 14.52 -4.79 -3.71
N GLY A 131 13.76 -5.45 -2.84
CA GLY A 131 13.55 -5.08 -1.44
C GLY A 131 12.82 -3.74 -1.22
N TRP A 132 12.59 -2.99 -2.29
CA TRP A 132 12.00 -1.65 -2.33
C TRP A 132 11.21 -1.44 -3.61
N ALA A 133 10.34 -0.42 -3.63
CA ALA A 133 9.55 -0.07 -4.80
C ALA A 133 10.42 0.19 -6.03
N ILE A 134 10.09 -0.46 -7.15
CA ILE A 134 10.64 -0.15 -8.47
C ILE A 134 9.83 1.01 -9.07
N CYS A 135 8.49 0.89 -9.04
CA CYS A 135 7.58 1.96 -9.44
C CYS A 135 6.50 2.17 -8.39
N ALA A 136 6.19 3.42 -8.10
CA ALA A 136 5.11 3.82 -7.21
C ALA A 136 4.75 5.30 -7.41
N ASN A 137 3.58 5.69 -6.94
CA ASN A 137 3.26 7.10 -6.73
C ASN A 137 3.85 7.53 -5.39
N ALA A 138 5.03 8.16 -5.41
CA ALA A 138 5.77 8.57 -4.22
C ALA A 138 5.14 9.83 -3.59
N ILE A 139 3.94 9.71 -3.04
CA ILE A 139 3.10 10.81 -2.53
C ILE A 139 3.79 11.68 -1.48
N GLY A 140 4.77 11.15 -0.77
CA GLY A 140 5.60 11.92 0.18
C GLY A 140 6.58 12.90 -0.49
N ILE A 141 6.81 12.78 -1.80
CA ILE A 141 7.63 13.69 -2.60
C ILE A 141 6.73 14.54 -3.49
N HIS A 142 5.91 13.90 -4.30
CA HIS A 142 4.94 14.53 -5.19
C HIS A 142 3.82 13.53 -5.51
N GLN A 143 2.58 13.97 -5.34
CA GLN A 143 1.42 13.15 -5.71
C GLN A 143 1.06 13.35 -7.18
N PHE A 144 1.26 12.32 -7.98
CA PHE A 144 0.77 12.26 -9.36
C PHE A 144 -0.67 11.77 -9.39
N PRO A 145 -1.43 12.05 -10.46
CA PRO A 145 -2.72 11.41 -10.68
C PRO A 145 -2.58 9.88 -10.67
N VAL A 146 -3.46 9.21 -9.94
CA VAL A 146 -3.54 7.74 -9.94
C VAL A 146 -4.00 7.27 -11.33
N LYS A 147 -3.31 6.27 -11.86
CA LYS A 147 -3.66 5.63 -13.14
C LYS A 147 -4.02 4.18 -12.90
N GLU A 148 -5.16 3.77 -13.38
CA GLU A 148 -5.63 2.39 -13.29
C GLU A 148 -4.62 1.39 -13.87
N GLY A 149 -4.31 0.35 -13.10
CA GLY A 149 -3.40 -0.72 -13.50
C GLY A 149 -1.97 -0.27 -13.76
N SER A 150 -1.56 0.86 -13.18
CA SER A 150 -0.20 1.40 -13.32
C SER A 150 0.36 1.85 -11.98
N PRO A 151 1.59 1.43 -11.62
CA PRO A 151 2.29 1.94 -10.45
C PRO A 151 2.87 3.34 -10.65
N THR A 152 2.50 4.03 -11.70
CA THR A 152 2.69 5.45 -12.03
C THR A 152 4.11 5.81 -12.52
N LYS A 153 5.12 5.81 -11.67
CA LYS A 153 6.47 6.32 -11.97
C LYS A 153 7.56 5.45 -11.36
N PRO A 154 8.75 5.40 -11.97
CA PRO A 154 9.92 4.87 -11.30
C PRO A 154 10.13 5.53 -9.94
N ALA A 155 10.39 4.74 -8.92
CA ALA A 155 10.75 5.26 -7.62
C ALA A 155 12.17 5.86 -7.64
N PRO A 156 12.49 6.81 -6.75
CA PRO A 156 13.84 7.39 -6.69
C PRO A 156 14.93 6.33 -6.59
N GLY A 157 15.93 6.43 -7.46
CA GLY A 157 17.03 5.46 -7.56
C GLY A 157 16.90 4.45 -8.69
N TRP A 158 15.74 4.34 -9.34
CA TRP A 158 15.50 3.45 -10.47
C TRP A 158 15.46 4.18 -11.80
N ASN A 159 16.15 3.62 -12.81
CA ASN A 159 16.05 4.02 -14.21
C ASN A 159 15.29 2.93 -14.97
N VAL A 160 13.98 2.98 -14.91
CA VAL A 160 13.11 1.97 -15.53
C VAL A 160 12.82 2.34 -16.98
N GLN A 161 13.07 1.40 -17.90
CA GLN A 161 12.81 1.57 -19.32
C GLN A 161 12.03 0.38 -19.89
N VAL A 162 11.26 0.64 -20.94
CA VAL A 162 10.62 -0.41 -21.74
C VAL A 162 11.39 -0.52 -23.06
N VAL A 163 11.92 -1.69 -23.36
CA VAL A 163 12.80 -1.92 -24.51
C VAL A 163 12.28 -3.05 -25.41
N ASP A 164 12.65 -3.00 -26.69
CA ASP A 164 12.41 -4.06 -27.66
C ASP A 164 13.41 -5.21 -27.53
N ALA A 165 13.32 -6.21 -28.41
CA ALA A 165 14.23 -7.34 -28.46
C ALA A 165 15.71 -6.96 -28.78
N GLY A 166 15.92 -5.77 -29.31
CA GLY A 166 17.24 -5.20 -29.59
C GLY A 166 17.76 -4.30 -28.46
N ASN A 167 17.09 -4.29 -27.29
CA ASN A 167 17.39 -3.40 -26.17
C ASN A 167 17.31 -1.91 -26.51
N GLN A 168 16.45 -1.53 -27.47
CA GLN A 168 16.18 -0.13 -27.77
C GLN A 168 14.86 0.32 -27.12
N PRO A 169 14.82 1.54 -26.55
CA PRO A 169 13.58 2.06 -25.97
C PRO A 169 12.44 2.05 -26.99
N VAL A 170 11.27 1.55 -26.60
CA VAL A 170 10.06 1.55 -27.44
C VAL A 170 9.28 2.84 -27.29
N ALA A 171 8.44 3.15 -28.28
CA ALA A 171 7.56 4.31 -28.22
C ALA A 171 6.45 4.13 -27.18
N ALA A 172 5.88 5.25 -26.72
CA ALA A 172 4.77 5.20 -25.76
C ALA A 172 3.57 4.47 -26.35
N GLY A 173 3.04 3.49 -25.62
CA GLY A 173 1.93 2.62 -26.04
C GLY A 173 2.38 1.30 -26.67
N GLU A 174 3.66 1.12 -26.94
CA GLU A 174 4.21 -0.16 -27.41
C GLU A 174 4.55 -1.08 -26.26
N ILE A 175 4.49 -2.38 -26.52
CA ILE A 175 4.82 -3.44 -25.55
C ILE A 175 6.28 -3.81 -25.71
N GLY A 176 7.01 -3.94 -24.58
CA GLY A 176 8.38 -4.36 -24.56
C GLY A 176 8.76 -5.03 -23.24
N ALA A 177 10.04 -5.40 -23.12
CA ALA A 177 10.62 -5.86 -21.87
C ALA A 177 10.87 -4.67 -20.94
N LEU A 178 10.59 -4.86 -19.66
CA LEU A 178 10.89 -3.87 -18.64
C LEU A 178 12.31 -4.12 -18.09
N VAL A 179 13.16 -3.12 -18.13
CA VAL A 179 14.56 -3.18 -17.70
C VAL A 179 14.93 -2.01 -16.80
#